data_314819d0616e23e89553118d2ed2770a
#
_entry.id   314819d0616e23e89553118d2ed2770a
#
_cell.length_a   1.000
_cell.length_b   1.000
_cell.length_c   1.000
_cell.angle_alpha   90.00
_cell.angle_beta   90.00
_cell.angle_gamma   90.00
#
_symmetry.space_group_name_H-M   'P 1'
#
loop_
_entity.id
_entity.type
_entity.pdbx_description
1 polymer ?
#
loop_
_entity_poly.entity_id
_entity_poly.type
_entity_poly.pdbx_seq_one_letter_code
_entity_poly.pdbx_strand_id
1 'polypeptide(L)'
;MKSTQIDYLNIGLMFLALVLALKIPFELFLFSYAVLGPLHYLTEINWLKERNYFAKNKNVFWVMLLLAAVVSIGPVINSLSKWDLTADLFSFWPESGLRKFLGDWTPTVIFISLVAGISFVFFQKTWITLAISALAAILGYFIQEQNAYIVLLGTFLPTLIHVYIFTGLFMLYGALKTKSTPGLISVGCLIACA
;
A
#
# COMPACT_ATOMS: atom_id res chain seq x y z
N MET A 1 26.76 3.46 13.32
CA MET A 1 26.10 2.76 14.45
C MET A 1 26.27 1.26 14.26
N LYS A 2 26.47 0.51 15.35
CA LYS A 2 26.44 -0.98 15.29
C LYS A 2 24.98 -1.44 15.06
N SER A 3 24.78 -2.56 14.38
CA SER A 3 23.43 -3.10 14.10
C SER A 3 22.55 -3.19 15.36
N THR A 4 23.10 -3.67 16.45
CA THR A 4 22.41 -3.77 17.75
C THR A 4 21.94 -2.43 18.32
N GLN A 5 22.66 -1.33 18.06
CA GLN A 5 22.24 0.01 18.51
C GLN A 5 21.03 0.49 17.70
N ILE A 6 20.99 0.16 16.42
CA ILE A 6 19.83 0.47 15.55
C ILE A 6 18.60 -0.32 16.01
N ASP A 7 18.77 -1.59 16.36
CA ASP A 7 17.66 -2.43 16.84
C ASP A 7 17.05 -1.88 18.16
N TYR A 8 17.89 -1.46 19.12
CA TYR A 8 17.40 -0.82 20.34
C TYR A 8 16.76 0.55 20.10
N LEU A 9 17.29 1.33 19.16
CA LEU A 9 16.67 2.59 18.75
C LEU A 9 15.28 2.35 18.17
N ASN A 10 15.14 1.34 17.32
CA ASN A 10 13.83 0.98 16.72
C ASN A 10 12.81 0.58 17.79
N ILE A 11 13.22 -0.24 18.76
CA ILE A 11 12.35 -0.59 19.90
C ILE A 11 11.90 0.67 20.65
N GLY A 12 12.83 1.57 20.97
CA GLY A 12 12.52 2.83 21.66
C GLY A 12 11.56 3.71 20.86
N LEU A 13 11.75 3.81 19.53
CA LEU A 13 10.87 4.56 18.65
C LEU A 13 9.46 3.95 18.54
N MET A 14 9.33 2.62 18.55
CA MET A 14 8.03 1.94 18.56
C MET A 14 7.24 2.27 19.84
N PHE A 15 7.87 2.18 21.02
CA PHE A 15 7.22 2.55 22.26
C PHE A 15 6.90 4.04 22.35
N LEU A 16 7.80 4.91 21.86
CA LEU A 16 7.53 6.35 21.76
C LEU A 16 6.32 6.62 20.87
N ALA A 17 6.26 6.00 19.69
CA ALA A 17 5.14 6.14 18.77
C ALA A 17 3.83 5.65 19.41
N LEU A 18 3.85 4.53 20.14
CA LEU A 18 2.69 4.02 20.86
C LEU A 18 2.19 5.02 21.93
N VAL A 19 3.10 5.57 22.73
CA VAL A 19 2.74 6.58 23.76
C VAL A 19 2.18 7.85 23.11
N LEU A 20 2.79 8.32 22.00
CA LEU A 20 2.29 9.48 21.27
C LEU A 20 0.92 9.20 20.64
N ALA A 21 0.70 8.02 20.09
CA ALA A 21 -0.59 7.63 19.54
C ALA A 21 -1.71 7.62 20.58
N LEU A 22 -1.39 7.27 21.83
CA LEU A 22 -2.36 7.30 22.93
C LEU A 22 -2.62 8.72 23.48
N LYS A 23 -1.66 9.65 23.33
CA LYS A 23 -1.75 11.01 23.89
C LYS A 23 -2.21 12.06 22.90
N ILE A 24 -1.70 12.00 21.67
CA ILE A 24 -1.93 12.97 20.60
C ILE A 24 -2.20 12.26 19.26
N PRO A 25 -3.26 11.43 19.19
CA PRO A 25 -3.51 10.58 18.02
C PRO A 25 -3.69 11.36 16.72
N PHE A 26 -4.37 12.49 16.77
CA PHE A 26 -4.68 13.28 15.59
C PHE A 26 -3.45 13.98 15.01
N GLU A 27 -2.67 14.64 15.86
CA GLU A 27 -1.43 15.32 15.47
C GLU A 27 -0.39 14.33 14.94
N LEU A 28 -0.26 13.17 15.61
CA LEU A 28 0.62 12.09 15.15
C LEU A 28 0.18 11.56 13.79
N PHE A 29 -1.13 11.37 13.59
CA PHE A 29 -1.68 10.95 12.30
C PHE A 29 -1.36 11.96 11.20
N LEU A 30 -1.62 13.26 11.43
CA LEU A 30 -1.31 14.32 10.46
C LEU A 30 0.18 14.38 10.13
N PHE A 31 1.04 14.33 11.14
CA PHE A 31 2.49 14.35 10.95
C PHE A 31 2.97 13.11 10.17
N SER A 32 2.48 11.94 10.52
CA SER A 32 2.82 10.68 9.86
C SER A 32 2.38 10.70 8.39
N TYR A 33 1.18 11.19 8.12
CA TYR A 33 0.63 11.23 6.78
C TYR A 33 1.27 12.31 5.90
N ALA A 34 1.49 13.51 6.44
CA ALA A 34 2.00 14.63 5.67
C ALA A 34 3.53 14.63 5.49
N VAL A 35 4.28 14.07 6.44
CA VAL A 35 5.74 14.14 6.44
C VAL A 35 6.38 12.77 6.34
N LEU A 36 6.08 11.86 7.29
CA LEU A 36 6.77 10.57 7.35
C LEU A 36 6.39 9.66 6.18
N GLY A 37 5.13 9.66 5.75
CA GLY A 37 4.65 8.86 4.63
C GLY A 37 5.42 9.17 3.33
N PRO A 38 5.42 10.41 2.83
CA PRO A 38 6.18 10.79 1.64
C PRO A 38 7.67 10.48 1.76
N LEU A 39 8.30 10.77 2.89
CA LEU A 39 9.72 10.46 3.13
C LEU A 39 10.00 8.96 3.10
N HIS A 40 9.11 8.16 3.71
CA HIS A 40 9.21 6.70 3.69
C HIS A 40 9.14 6.15 2.26
N TYR A 41 8.15 6.57 1.47
CA TYR A 41 8.03 6.13 0.08
C TYR A 41 9.23 6.53 -0.79
N LEU A 42 9.75 7.75 -0.62
CA LEU A 42 10.92 8.20 -1.37
C LEU A 42 12.17 7.36 -1.04
N THR A 43 12.39 7.04 0.24
CA THR A 43 13.51 6.20 0.66
C THR A 43 13.35 4.76 0.20
N GLU A 44 12.12 4.22 0.25
CA GLU A 44 11.81 2.87 -0.21
C GLU A 44 12.02 2.72 -1.73
N ILE A 45 11.52 3.67 -2.53
CA ILE A 45 11.70 3.67 -3.98
C ILE A 45 13.20 3.72 -4.35
N ASN A 46 13.97 4.58 -3.67
CA ASN A 46 15.41 4.67 -3.92
C ASN A 46 16.13 3.37 -3.58
N TRP A 47 15.81 2.77 -2.44
CA TRP A 47 16.38 1.49 -2.02
C TRP A 47 16.02 0.34 -2.96
N LEU A 48 14.77 0.25 -3.41
CA LEU A 48 14.31 -0.74 -4.38
C LEU A 48 15.03 -0.58 -5.73
N LYS A 49 15.23 0.67 -6.16
CA LYS A 49 15.97 0.99 -7.38
C LYS A 49 17.42 0.52 -7.31
N GLU A 50 18.13 0.81 -6.21
CA GLU A 50 19.52 0.41 -6.01
C GLU A 50 19.70 -1.12 -5.98
N ARG A 51 18.70 -1.85 -5.52
CA ARG A 51 18.70 -3.31 -5.43
C ARG A 51 18.17 -4.03 -6.66
N ASN A 52 17.76 -3.30 -7.70
CA ASN A 52 17.15 -3.85 -8.91
C ASN A 52 15.92 -4.75 -8.62
N TYR A 53 15.13 -4.41 -7.60
CA TYR A 53 13.91 -5.13 -7.25
C TYR A 53 12.73 -4.86 -8.19
N PHE A 54 12.87 -3.90 -9.10
CA PHE A 54 11.84 -3.62 -10.09
C PHE A 54 11.69 -4.78 -11.08
N ALA A 55 10.47 -4.99 -11.51
CA ALA A 55 10.15 -6.02 -12.49
C ALA A 55 11.02 -5.84 -13.75
N LYS A 56 11.71 -6.90 -14.15
CA LYS A 56 12.60 -6.90 -15.34
C LYS A 56 11.82 -6.66 -16.63
N ASN A 57 10.53 -6.98 -16.64
CA ASN A 57 9.67 -6.85 -17.81
C ASN A 57 8.99 -5.46 -17.81
N LYS A 58 9.29 -4.64 -18.82
CA LYS A 58 8.68 -3.32 -19.01
C LYS A 58 7.14 -3.36 -19.12
N ASN A 59 6.58 -4.45 -19.64
CA ASN A 59 5.14 -4.59 -19.77
C ASN A 59 4.43 -4.65 -18.41
N VAL A 60 5.07 -5.27 -17.40
CA VAL A 60 4.56 -5.29 -16.03
C VAL A 60 4.40 -3.87 -15.48
N PHE A 61 5.42 -3.04 -15.68
CA PHE A 61 5.40 -1.65 -15.27
C PHE A 61 4.20 -0.89 -15.86
N TRP A 62 3.98 -1.01 -17.18
CA TRP A 62 2.88 -0.32 -17.84
C TRP A 62 1.51 -0.83 -17.41
N VAL A 63 1.35 -2.13 -17.18
CA VAL A 63 0.10 -2.70 -16.67
C VAL A 63 -0.18 -2.17 -15.26
N MET A 64 0.81 -2.19 -14.36
CA MET A 64 0.64 -1.68 -13.01
C MET A 64 0.37 -0.18 -12.99
N LEU A 65 1.04 0.60 -13.85
CA LEU A 65 0.80 2.03 -13.99
C LEU A 65 -0.62 2.33 -14.46
N LEU A 66 -1.12 1.57 -15.45
CA LEU A 66 -2.49 1.69 -15.94
C LEU A 66 -3.51 1.40 -14.82
N LEU A 67 -3.32 0.31 -14.10
CA LEU A 67 -4.21 -0.06 -12.99
C LEU A 67 -4.20 1.00 -11.87
N ALA A 68 -3.01 1.50 -11.51
CA ALA A 68 -2.87 2.57 -10.54
C ALA A 68 -3.55 3.87 -11.02
N ALA A 69 -3.40 4.23 -12.29
CA ALA A 69 -4.06 5.39 -12.88
C ALA A 69 -5.58 5.26 -12.81
N VAL A 70 -6.14 4.09 -13.16
CA VAL A 70 -7.60 3.84 -13.09
C VAL A 70 -8.12 4.02 -11.67
N VAL A 71 -7.43 3.48 -10.66
CA VAL A 71 -7.82 3.63 -9.24
C VAL A 71 -7.72 5.08 -8.79
N SER A 72 -6.73 5.84 -9.29
CA SER A 72 -6.45 7.21 -8.84
C SER A 72 -7.33 8.27 -9.51
N ILE A 73 -7.87 8.02 -10.71
CA ILE A 73 -8.66 9.01 -11.47
C ILE A 73 -9.83 9.56 -10.65
N GLY A 74 -10.62 8.69 -10.03
CA GLY A 74 -11.79 9.08 -9.25
C GLY A 74 -11.45 10.03 -8.09
N PRO A 75 -10.55 9.62 -7.16
CA PRO A 75 -10.09 10.47 -6.07
C PRO A 75 -9.45 11.79 -6.52
N VAL A 76 -8.63 11.78 -7.58
CA VAL A 76 -7.98 12.99 -8.11
C VAL A 76 -9.02 13.98 -8.63
N ILE A 77 -9.95 13.56 -9.49
CA ILE A 77 -10.98 14.46 -10.01
C ILE A 77 -11.90 14.95 -8.89
N ASN A 78 -12.23 14.09 -7.92
CA ASN A 78 -13.03 14.50 -6.77
C ASN A 78 -12.31 15.54 -5.88
N SER A 79 -10.99 15.51 -5.80
CA SER A 79 -10.21 16.55 -5.13
C SER A 79 -10.16 17.84 -5.94
N LEU A 80 -9.95 17.75 -7.24
CA LEU A 80 -9.93 18.89 -8.15
C LEU A 80 -11.29 19.59 -8.23
N SER A 81 -12.39 18.87 -8.17
CA SER A 81 -13.75 19.45 -8.17
C SER A 81 -14.08 20.25 -6.90
N LYS A 82 -13.28 20.10 -5.83
CA LYS A 82 -13.44 20.84 -4.57
C LYS A 82 -12.52 22.05 -4.45
N TRP A 83 -11.57 22.22 -5.34
CA TRP A 83 -10.67 23.37 -5.33
C TRP A 83 -11.31 24.53 -6.09
N ASP A 84 -11.36 25.72 -5.48
CA ASP A 84 -11.97 26.93 -6.07
C ASP A 84 -11.43 27.25 -7.47
N LEU A 85 -10.14 26.97 -7.71
CA LEU A 85 -9.47 27.24 -8.98
C LEU A 85 -9.92 26.31 -10.13
N THR A 86 -10.40 25.11 -9.81
CA THR A 86 -10.70 24.06 -10.79
C THR A 86 -12.13 23.55 -10.68
N ALA A 87 -12.89 24.01 -9.69
CA ALA A 87 -14.25 23.58 -9.43
C ALA A 87 -15.17 23.69 -10.66
N ASP A 88 -15.07 24.80 -11.40
CA ASP A 88 -15.87 25.03 -12.60
C ASP A 88 -15.58 24.02 -13.72
N LEU A 89 -14.30 23.64 -13.90
CA LEU A 89 -13.89 22.67 -14.93
C LEU A 89 -14.41 21.26 -14.63
N PHE A 90 -14.57 20.93 -13.35
CA PHE A 90 -15.03 19.61 -12.89
C PHE A 90 -16.42 19.63 -12.26
N SER A 91 -17.21 20.65 -12.51
CA SER A 91 -18.58 20.80 -11.98
C SER A 91 -19.52 19.65 -12.37
N PHE A 92 -19.27 19.01 -13.50
CA PHE A 92 -20.03 17.83 -13.98
C PHE A 92 -19.73 16.54 -13.19
N TRP A 93 -18.63 16.50 -12.45
CA TRP A 93 -18.12 15.27 -11.85
C TRP A 93 -19.04 14.70 -10.73
N PRO A 94 -19.59 15.50 -9.80
CA PRO A 94 -20.40 14.97 -8.71
C PRO A 94 -21.62 14.15 -9.17
N GLU A 95 -22.20 14.52 -10.29
CA GLU A 95 -23.42 13.89 -10.85
C GLU A 95 -23.12 12.91 -11.99
N SER A 96 -21.85 12.74 -12.36
CA SER A 96 -21.49 11.91 -13.49
C SER A 96 -21.67 10.42 -13.20
N GLY A 97 -22.25 9.69 -14.14
CA GLY A 97 -22.34 8.23 -14.10
C GLY A 97 -20.94 7.58 -14.05
N LEU A 98 -19.93 8.24 -14.61
CA LEU A 98 -18.54 7.80 -14.58
C LEU A 98 -17.96 7.77 -13.16
N ARG A 99 -18.29 8.77 -12.32
CA ARG A 99 -17.89 8.78 -10.91
C ARG A 99 -18.43 7.56 -10.17
N LYS A 100 -19.73 7.28 -10.36
CA LYS A 100 -20.37 6.12 -9.76
C LYS A 100 -19.71 4.82 -10.24
N PHE A 101 -19.56 4.68 -11.55
CA PHE A 101 -18.91 3.51 -12.15
C PHE A 101 -17.51 3.28 -11.59
N LEU A 102 -16.66 4.31 -11.59
CA LEU A 102 -15.29 4.19 -11.03
C LEU A 102 -15.31 3.89 -9.53
N GLY A 103 -16.23 4.48 -8.76
CA GLY A 103 -16.39 4.19 -7.34
C GLY A 103 -16.74 2.73 -7.07
N ASP A 104 -17.73 2.23 -7.78
CA ASP A 104 -18.22 0.85 -7.62
C ASP A 104 -17.16 -0.19 -8.02
N TRP A 105 -16.33 0.11 -9.03
CA TRP A 105 -15.31 -0.81 -9.53
C TRP A 105 -13.94 -0.67 -8.86
N THR A 106 -13.68 0.41 -8.10
CA THR A 106 -12.39 0.64 -7.45
C THR A 106 -11.92 -0.55 -6.59
N PRO A 107 -12.72 -1.16 -5.71
CA PRO A 107 -12.28 -2.31 -4.91
C PRO A 107 -11.89 -3.51 -5.78
N THR A 108 -12.65 -3.76 -6.84
CA THR A 108 -12.37 -4.84 -7.79
C THR A 108 -11.06 -4.59 -8.54
N VAL A 109 -10.80 -3.36 -8.99
CA VAL A 109 -9.54 -2.99 -9.66
C VAL A 109 -8.35 -3.10 -8.71
N ILE A 110 -8.49 -2.71 -7.43
CA ILE A 110 -7.46 -2.92 -6.40
C ILE A 110 -7.16 -4.41 -6.23
N PHE A 111 -8.19 -5.23 -6.13
CA PHE A 111 -8.03 -6.69 -6.02
C PHE A 111 -7.33 -7.30 -7.24
N ILE A 112 -7.75 -6.93 -8.45
CA ILE A 112 -7.09 -7.34 -9.68
C ILE A 112 -5.62 -6.91 -9.68
N SER A 113 -5.33 -5.68 -9.27
CA SER A 113 -3.96 -5.15 -9.22
C SER A 113 -3.07 -5.94 -8.27
N LEU A 114 -3.61 -6.31 -7.10
CA LEU A 114 -2.90 -7.13 -6.12
C LEU A 114 -2.61 -8.53 -6.68
N VAL A 115 -3.63 -9.20 -7.22
CA VAL A 115 -3.50 -10.53 -7.81
C VAL A 115 -2.56 -10.53 -9.01
N ALA A 116 -2.64 -9.51 -9.88
CA ALA A 116 -1.74 -9.35 -11.00
C ALA A 116 -0.30 -9.14 -10.53
N GLY A 117 -0.07 -8.27 -9.54
CA GLY A 117 1.25 -8.02 -8.95
C GLY A 117 1.88 -9.30 -8.41
N ILE A 118 1.16 -10.06 -7.60
CA ILE A 118 1.60 -11.35 -7.08
C ILE A 118 1.88 -12.34 -8.22
N SER A 119 0.99 -12.41 -9.21
CA SER A 119 1.15 -13.31 -10.35
C SER A 119 2.39 -13.00 -11.19
N PHE A 120 2.74 -11.72 -11.39
CA PHE A 120 3.95 -11.33 -12.10
C PHE A 120 5.24 -11.73 -11.37
N VAL A 121 5.20 -11.86 -10.05
CA VAL A 121 6.34 -12.35 -9.26
C VAL A 121 6.58 -13.85 -9.49
N PHE A 122 5.50 -14.63 -9.51
CA PHE A 122 5.59 -16.09 -9.61
C PHE A 122 5.62 -16.60 -11.05
N PHE A 123 4.94 -15.93 -11.98
CA PHE A 123 4.79 -16.39 -13.37
C PHE A 123 5.45 -15.43 -14.36
N GLN A 124 6.43 -15.92 -15.09
CA GLN A 124 7.10 -15.12 -16.13
C GLN A 124 6.28 -14.98 -17.43
N LYS A 125 5.28 -15.85 -17.62
CA LYS A 125 4.44 -15.86 -18.83
C LYS A 125 3.26 -14.90 -18.66
N THR A 126 3.23 -13.84 -19.45
CA THR A 126 2.19 -12.80 -19.41
C THR A 126 0.77 -13.34 -19.57
N TRP A 127 0.56 -14.36 -20.40
CA TRP A 127 -0.78 -14.93 -20.60
C TRP A 127 -1.34 -15.60 -19.34
N ILE A 128 -0.48 -16.23 -18.50
CA ILE A 128 -0.89 -16.83 -17.22
C ILE A 128 -1.37 -15.73 -16.26
N THR A 129 -0.61 -14.64 -16.16
CA THR A 129 -1.00 -13.50 -15.33
C THR A 129 -2.30 -12.87 -15.81
N LEU A 130 -2.49 -12.74 -17.12
CA LEU A 130 -3.76 -12.24 -17.69
C LEU A 130 -4.93 -13.17 -17.35
N ALA A 131 -4.76 -14.49 -17.47
CA ALA A 131 -5.80 -15.46 -17.11
C ALA A 131 -6.16 -15.40 -15.62
N ILE A 132 -5.16 -15.31 -14.74
CA ILE A 132 -5.36 -15.18 -13.28
C ILE A 132 -6.05 -13.83 -12.96
N SER A 133 -5.65 -12.75 -13.61
CA SER A 133 -6.28 -11.43 -13.43
C SER A 133 -7.73 -11.41 -13.93
N ALA A 134 -8.04 -12.10 -15.02
CA ALA A 134 -9.40 -12.25 -15.51
C ALA A 134 -10.27 -13.06 -14.53
N LEU A 135 -9.72 -14.13 -13.96
CA LEU A 135 -10.40 -14.89 -12.90
C LEU A 135 -10.64 -14.01 -11.66
N ALA A 136 -9.65 -13.21 -11.26
CA ALA A 136 -9.79 -12.27 -10.15
C ALA A 136 -10.87 -11.21 -10.44
N ALA A 137 -11.00 -10.74 -11.69
CA ALA A 137 -12.06 -9.81 -12.09
C ALA A 137 -13.46 -10.44 -11.95
N ILE A 138 -13.61 -11.70 -12.39
CA ILE A 138 -14.87 -12.44 -12.25
C ILE A 138 -15.23 -12.62 -10.76
N LEU A 139 -14.29 -13.08 -9.95
CA LEU A 139 -14.50 -13.24 -8.51
C LEU A 139 -14.81 -11.91 -7.83
N GLY A 140 -14.07 -10.85 -8.16
CA GLY A 140 -14.29 -9.50 -7.64
C GLY A 140 -15.69 -8.99 -7.97
N TYR A 141 -16.18 -9.22 -9.19
CA TYR A 141 -17.54 -8.84 -9.59
C TYR A 141 -18.62 -9.49 -8.72
N PHE A 142 -18.48 -10.77 -8.41
CA PHE A 142 -19.48 -11.47 -7.60
C PHE A 142 -19.50 -11.07 -6.12
N ILE A 143 -18.40 -10.58 -5.58
CA ILE A 143 -18.28 -10.24 -4.15
C ILE A 143 -18.24 -8.72 -3.89
N GLN A 144 -18.24 -7.88 -4.94
CA GLN A 144 -18.09 -6.41 -4.79
C GLN A 144 -19.24 -5.74 -4.01
N GLU A 145 -20.44 -6.32 -4.01
CA GLU A 145 -21.59 -5.78 -3.27
C GLU A 145 -21.49 -6.00 -1.76
N GLN A 146 -20.55 -6.81 -1.29
CA GLN A 146 -20.35 -7.05 0.13
C GLN A 146 -19.57 -5.90 0.77
N ASN A 147 -20.15 -5.20 1.74
CA ASN A 147 -19.49 -4.12 2.47
C ASN A 147 -18.15 -4.55 3.09
N ALA A 148 -18.09 -5.78 3.62
CA ALA A 148 -16.86 -6.36 4.15
C ALA A 148 -15.74 -6.47 3.10
N TYR A 149 -16.08 -6.74 1.85
CA TYR A 149 -15.14 -6.81 0.74
C TYR A 149 -14.48 -5.45 0.46
N ILE A 150 -15.28 -4.37 0.42
CA ILE A 150 -14.78 -3.01 0.20
C ILE A 150 -13.83 -2.60 1.32
N VAL A 151 -14.20 -2.83 2.57
CA VAL A 151 -13.37 -2.49 3.73
C VAL A 151 -12.11 -3.36 3.76
N LEU A 152 -12.23 -4.66 3.54
CA LEU A 152 -11.11 -5.59 3.57
C LEU A 152 -10.08 -5.25 2.48
N LEU A 153 -10.51 -5.11 1.23
CA LEU A 153 -9.60 -4.92 0.09
C LEU A 153 -9.15 -3.47 -0.07
N GLY A 154 -9.99 -2.50 0.23
CA GLY A 154 -9.68 -1.08 0.06
C GLY A 154 -8.84 -0.49 1.19
N THR A 155 -8.98 -1.01 2.40
CA THR A 155 -8.35 -0.43 3.60
C THR A 155 -7.41 -1.41 4.29
N PHE A 156 -7.93 -2.57 4.71
CA PHE A 156 -7.15 -3.50 5.53
C PHE A 156 -6.06 -4.23 4.77
N LEU A 157 -6.36 -4.79 3.61
CA LEU A 157 -5.42 -5.64 2.90
C LEU A 157 -4.15 -4.90 2.45
N PRO A 158 -4.22 -3.70 1.83
CA PRO A 158 -3.02 -2.94 1.50
C PRO A 158 -2.18 -2.60 2.72
N THR A 159 -2.82 -2.15 3.80
CA THR A 159 -2.15 -1.80 5.06
C THR A 159 -1.51 -3.03 5.70
N LEU A 160 -2.24 -4.15 5.80
CA LEU A 160 -1.75 -5.39 6.38
C LEU A 160 -0.53 -5.92 5.61
N ILE A 161 -0.60 -5.93 4.28
CA ILE A 161 0.52 -6.41 3.45
C ILE A 161 1.71 -5.47 3.61
N HIS A 162 1.51 -4.16 3.46
CA HIS A 162 2.62 -3.22 3.51
C HIS A 162 3.26 -3.15 4.89
N VAL A 163 2.48 -2.92 5.94
CA VAL A 163 3.02 -2.71 7.29
C VAL A 163 3.49 -4.01 7.93
N TYR A 164 2.66 -5.06 7.92
CA TYR A 164 2.97 -6.26 8.68
C TYR A 164 3.79 -7.27 7.89
N ILE A 165 3.42 -7.55 6.65
CA ILE A 165 4.12 -8.58 5.88
C ILE A 165 5.48 -8.05 5.44
N PHE A 166 5.52 -6.91 4.75
CA PHE A 166 6.82 -6.39 4.28
C PHE A 166 7.71 -5.96 5.43
N THR A 167 7.26 -5.05 6.28
CA THR A 167 8.09 -4.53 7.38
C THR A 167 8.49 -5.64 8.35
N GLY A 168 7.53 -6.47 8.78
CA GLY A 168 7.78 -7.57 9.70
C GLY A 168 8.73 -8.62 9.13
N LEU A 169 8.56 -9.02 7.86
CA LEU A 169 9.46 -9.98 7.22
C LEU A 169 10.86 -9.40 6.98
N PHE A 170 10.99 -8.13 6.62
CA PHE A 170 12.31 -7.50 6.47
C PHE A 170 13.04 -7.38 7.81
N MET A 171 12.34 -6.99 8.86
CA MET A 171 12.90 -6.95 10.21
C MET A 171 13.32 -8.35 10.67
N LEU A 172 12.47 -9.35 10.49
CA LEU A 172 12.76 -10.74 10.85
C LEU A 172 13.97 -11.29 10.06
N TYR A 173 13.98 -11.09 8.74
CA TYR A 173 15.09 -11.50 7.88
C TYR A 173 16.40 -10.83 8.31
N GLY A 174 16.37 -9.51 8.57
CA GLY A 174 17.53 -8.75 9.06
C GLY A 174 18.05 -9.30 10.39
N ALA A 175 17.14 -9.52 11.36
CA ALA A 175 17.47 -10.06 12.68
C ALA A 175 18.09 -11.48 12.60
N LEU A 176 17.51 -12.36 11.79
CA LEU A 176 18.02 -13.72 11.58
C LEU A 176 19.38 -13.72 10.88
N LYS A 177 19.54 -12.90 9.84
CA LYS A 177 20.80 -12.80 9.08
C LYS A 177 21.97 -12.27 9.94
N THR A 178 21.69 -11.29 10.81
CA THR A 178 22.68 -10.71 11.72
C THR A 178 22.81 -11.47 13.04
N LYS A 179 21.97 -12.48 13.29
CA LYS A 179 21.84 -13.21 14.55
C LYS A 179 21.65 -12.25 15.75
N SER A 180 20.86 -11.17 15.54
CA SER A 180 20.65 -10.13 16.52
C SER A 180 19.47 -10.48 17.43
N THR A 181 19.73 -10.76 18.71
CA THR A 181 18.68 -10.92 19.73
C THR A 181 17.82 -9.66 19.87
N PRO A 182 18.38 -8.43 19.94
CA PRO A 182 17.57 -7.21 19.94
C PRO A 182 16.71 -7.04 18.68
N GLY A 183 17.22 -7.50 17.53
CA GLY A 183 16.44 -7.52 16.28
C GLY A 183 15.20 -8.41 16.38
N LEU A 184 15.32 -9.60 16.98
CA LEU A 184 14.16 -10.48 17.22
C LEU A 184 13.18 -9.88 18.24
N ILE A 185 13.67 -9.21 19.27
CA ILE A 185 12.84 -8.48 20.22
C ILE A 185 12.07 -7.36 19.50
N SER A 186 12.70 -6.63 18.59
CA SER A 186 12.03 -5.57 17.82
C SER A 186 10.88 -6.10 16.95
N VAL A 187 11.03 -7.31 16.39
CA VAL A 187 9.92 -8.00 15.67
C VAL A 187 8.77 -8.32 16.63
N GLY A 188 9.09 -8.83 17.83
CA GLY A 188 8.09 -9.07 18.88
C GLY A 188 7.36 -7.78 19.31
N CYS A 189 8.10 -6.67 19.46
CA CYS A 189 7.51 -5.36 19.76
C CYS A 189 6.59 -4.87 18.63
N LEU A 190 6.97 -5.05 17.35
CA LEU A 190 6.11 -4.71 16.22
C LEU A 190 4.77 -5.45 16.30
N ILE A 191 4.79 -6.75 16.58
CA ILE A 191 3.57 -7.57 16.72
C ILE A 191 2.74 -7.13 17.93
N ALA A 192 3.38 -6.76 19.03
CA ALA A 192 2.68 -6.34 20.24
C ALA A 192 2.07 -4.93 20.15
N CYS A 193 2.62 -4.06 19.27
CA CYS A 193 2.11 -2.70 19.03
C CYS A 193 1.04 -2.65 17.91
N ALA A 194 0.78 -3.76 17.25
CA ALA A 194 -0.20 -3.90 16.18
C ALA A 194 -1.58 -4.22 16.72
#